data_919f98c4414df87db6036ec26d9ac855
#
_entry.id   919f98c4414df87db6036ec26d9ac855
#
_cell.length_a   1.000
_cell.length_b   1.000
_cell.length_c   1.000
_cell.angle_alpha   90.00
_cell.angle_beta   90.00
_cell.angle_gamma   90.00
#
_symmetry.space_group_name_H-M   'P 1'
#
loop_
_entity.id
_entity.type
_entity.pdbx_description
1 polymer ?
#
loop_
_entity_poly.entity_id
_entity_poly.type
_entity_poly.pdbx_seq_one_letter_code
_entity_poly.pdbx_strand_id
1 'polypeptide(L)'
;MAKVLIKKLNPNVELPVYKTSGASGMDLMAFLEEPIKISPNSSYLVPTGLSMAFSEDYEVQIRPRSGLAAKKNITVLNTPGTIDSDYRGEIKIILFNHGKEDFIINNKDRVAQMILTPVIKMEFEETDNLPDTLRGEGGFGSTGK
;
A
#
# COMPACT_ATOMS: atom_id res chain seq x y z
N MET A 1 6.75 -7.15 -19.32
CA MET A 1 6.84 -7.18 -17.84
C MET A 1 7.91 -6.19 -17.40
N ALA A 2 7.64 -5.38 -16.36
CA ALA A 2 8.63 -4.48 -15.79
C ALA A 2 9.58 -5.26 -14.87
N LYS A 3 10.87 -4.92 -14.91
CA LYS A 3 11.88 -5.52 -14.02
C LYS A 3 11.94 -4.73 -12.72
N VAL A 4 11.78 -5.42 -11.60
CA VAL A 4 11.94 -4.90 -10.24
C VAL A 4 13.07 -5.66 -9.56
N LEU A 5 14.06 -4.94 -9.04
CA LEU A 5 15.08 -5.53 -8.18
C LEU A 5 14.53 -5.60 -6.76
N ILE A 6 14.63 -6.74 -6.12
CA ILE A 6 14.17 -6.93 -4.74
C ILE A 6 15.30 -7.51 -3.90
N LYS A 7 15.48 -6.94 -2.71
CA LYS A 7 16.50 -7.37 -1.74
C LYS A 7 15.80 -7.90 -0.50
N LYS A 8 16.17 -9.09 -0.07
CA LYS A 8 15.84 -9.67 1.23
C LYS A 8 16.80 -9.11 2.27
N LEU A 9 16.30 -8.52 3.34
CA LEU A 9 17.09 -8.00 4.45
C LEU A 9 17.47 -9.10 5.45
N ASN A 10 16.81 -10.25 5.35
CA ASN A 10 17.11 -11.46 6.11
C ASN A 10 16.91 -12.67 5.19
N PRO A 11 17.79 -13.70 5.24
CA PRO A 11 17.69 -14.89 4.38
C PRO A 11 16.37 -15.66 4.53
N ASN A 12 15.70 -15.55 5.70
CA ASN A 12 14.43 -16.23 5.99
C ASN A 12 13.19 -15.50 5.44
N VAL A 13 13.35 -14.31 4.85
CA VAL A 13 12.26 -13.60 4.18
C VAL A 13 11.85 -14.35 2.92
N GLU A 14 10.56 -14.56 2.73
CA GLU A 14 10.00 -15.12 1.51
C GLU A 14 9.66 -14.02 0.51
N LEU A 15 9.96 -14.24 -0.77
CA LEU A 15 9.60 -13.29 -1.82
C LEU A 15 8.10 -13.36 -2.10
N PRO A 16 7.44 -12.20 -2.30
CA PRO A 16 6.05 -12.16 -2.74
C PRO A 16 5.89 -12.79 -4.12
N VAL A 17 4.72 -13.39 -4.37
CA VAL A 17 4.40 -14.01 -5.66
C VAL A 17 2.96 -13.68 -6.05
N TYR A 18 2.70 -13.58 -7.35
CA TYR A 18 1.35 -13.55 -7.87
C TYR A 18 0.68 -14.92 -7.64
N LYS A 19 -0.48 -14.93 -7.00
CA LYS A 19 -1.18 -16.20 -6.68
C LYS A 19 -1.92 -16.78 -7.88
N THR A 20 -2.31 -15.93 -8.84
CA THR A 20 -2.96 -16.33 -10.09
C THR A 20 -2.40 -15.52 -11.24
N SER A 21 -2.57 -15.98 -12.47
CA SER A 21 -2.13 -15.24 -13.68
C SER A 21 -2.86 -13.90 -13.87
N GLY A 22 -4.06 -13.76 -13.34
CA GLY A 22 -4.86 -12.53 -13.41
C GLY A 22 -4.73 -11.62 -12.18
N ALA A 23 -3.90 -11.99 -11.20
CA ALA A 23 -3.72 -11.16 -10.01
C ALA A 23 -2.99 -9.86 -10.36
N SER A 24 -3.53 -8.72 -9.91
CA SER A 24 -2.90 -7.40 -10.07
C SER A 24 -1.88 -7.10 -8.97
N GLY A 25 -2.01 -7.74 -7.82
CA GLY A 25 -1.14 -7.53 -6.66
C GLY A 25 -0.54 -8.81 -6.11
N MET A 26 0.52 -8.64 -5.34
CA MET A 26 1.15 -9.68 -4.55
C MET A 26 0.95 -9.41 -3.06
N ASP A 27 0.60 -10.44 -2.28
CA ASP A 27 0.53 -10.30 -0.82
C ASP A 27 1.90 -10.01 -0.22
N LEU A 28 1.93 -9.08 0.73
CA LEU A 28 3.07 -8.80 1.59
C LEU A 28 2.88 -9.46 2.94
N MET A 29 3.93 -10.12 3.41
CA MET A 29 3.95 -10.81 4.70
C MET A 29 4.72 -10.00 5.73
N ALA A 30 4.25 -10.05 6.96
CA ALA A 30 5.01 -9.54 8.10
C ALA A 30 6.27 -10.40 8.32
N PHE A 31 7.39 -9.75 8.60
CA PHE A 31 8.62 -10.41 9.02
C PHE A 31 8.93 -10.00 10.47
N LEU A 32 8.65 -10.88 11.41
CA LEU A 32 8.66 -10.60 12.83
C LEU A 32 9.47 -11.67 13.60
N GLU A 33 10.18 -11.23 14.63
CA GLU A 33 10.81 -12.14 15.60
C GLU A 33 9.77 -12.65 16.62
N GLU A 34 8.85 -11.77 17.04
CA GLU A 34 7.77 -12.08 17.97
C GLU A 34 6.43 -11.55 17.43
N PRO A 35 5.30 -12.16 17.83
CA PRO A 35 3.99 -11.64 17.46
C PRO A 35 3.80 -10.20 17.97
N ILE A 36 3.12 -9.39 17.18
CA ILE A 36 2.73 -8.02 17.55
C ILE A 36 1.23 -7.92 17.74
N LYS A 37 0.83 -7.00 18.59
CA LYS A 37 -0.56 -6.69 18.89
C LYS A 37 -0.88 -5.26 18.49
N ILE A 38 -1.96 -5.08 17.74
CA ILE A 38 -2.52 -3.77 17.42
C ILE A 38 -3.87 -3.65 18.14
N SER A 39 -3.90 -2.83 19.17
CA SER A 39 -5.13 -2.56 19.91
C SER A 39 -6.14 -1.75 19.08
N PRO A 40 -7.44 -1.76 19.39
CA PRO A 40 -8.43 -0.93 18.75
C PRO A 40 -8.02 0.55 18.68
N ASN A 41 -8.31 1.20 17.56
CA ASN A 41 -7.98 2.61 17.28
C ASN A 41 -6.48 2.94 17.39
N SER A 42 -5.62 1.97 17.11
CA SER A 42 -4.17 2.18 17.07
C SER A 42 -3.55 1.63 15.79
N SER A 43 -2.31 2.04 15.53
CA SER A 43 -1.53 1.62 14.37
C SER A 43 -0.22 0.96 14.79
N TYR A 44 0.35 0.21 13.86
CA TYR A 44 1.68 -0.38 14.01
C TYR A 44 2.41 -0.38 12.67
N LEU A 45 3.70 -0.08 12.69
CA LEU A 45 4.58 -0.11 11.53
C LEU A 45 5.18 -1.51 11.35
N VAL A 46 4.54 -2.33 10.53
CA VAL A 46 4.87 -3.76 10.36
C VAL A 46 6.00 -3.93 9.36
N PRO A 47 7.15 -4.51 9.75
CA PRO A 47 8.26 -4.76 8.85
C PRO A 47 7.96 -5.93 7.91
N THR A 48 8.51 -5.88 6.69
CA THR A 48 8.42 -6.95 5.68
C THR A 48 9.75 -7.65 5.41
N GLY A 49 10.86 -7.06 5.85
CA GLY A 49 12.21 -7.54 5.54
C GLY A 49 12.60 -7.40 4.07
N LEU A 50 11.91 -6.55 3.31
CA LEU A 50 12.14 -6.34 1.88
C LEU A 50 12.52 -4.89 1.59
N SER A 51 13.41 -4.70 0.63
CA SER A 51 13.63 -3.42 -0.05
C SER A 51 13.71 -3.64 -1.56
N MET A 52 13.42 -2.60 -2.36
CA MET A 52 13.35 -2.74 -3.81
C MET A 52 13.87 -1.52 -4.57
N ALA A 53 14.11 -1.73 -5.88
CA ALA A 53 14.45 -0.68 -6.82
C ALA A 53 13.81 -1.00 -8.18
N PHE A 54 13.28 0.02 -8.84
CA PHE A 54 12.61 -0.08 -10.13
C PHE A 54 12.72 1.24 -10.91
N SER A 55 12.30 1.22 -12.20
CA SER A 55 12.33 2.41 -13.06
C SER A 55 11.42 3.52 -12.50
N GLU A 56 11.81 4.78 -12.73
CA GLU A 56 11.01 5.98 -12.39
C GLU A 56 9.68 6.08 -13.16
N ASP A 57 9.47 5.22 -14.17
CA ASP A 57 8.20 5.09 -14.86
C ASP A 57 7.10 4.43 -14.02
N TYR A 58 7.47 3.91 -12.83
CA TYR A 58 6.57 3.15 -11.96
C TYR A 58 6.63 3.64 -10.51
N GLU A 59 5.57 3.32 -9.78
CA GLU A 59 5.51 3.32 -8.32
C GLU A 59 5.03 1.94 -7.83
N VAL A 60 5.29 1.61 -6.58
CA VAL A 60 4.61 0.49 -5.92
C VAL A 60 3.59 1.05 -4.93
N GLN A 61 2.34 0.63 -5.08
CA GLN A 61 1.27 0.98 -4.15
C GLN A 61 1.05 -0.13 -3.14
N ILE A 62 0.97 0.25 -1.86
CA ILE A 62 0.60 -0.63 -0.77
C ILE A 62 -0.88 -0.43 -0.45
N ARG A 63 -1.65 -1.49 -0.58
CA ARG A 63 -3.10 -1.49 -0.41
C ARG A 63 -3.54 -2.52 0.64
N PRO A 64 -4.68 -2.30 1.31
CA PRO A 64 -5.25 -3.29 2.23
C PRO A 64 -5.61 -4.59 1.52
N ARG A 65 -5.65 -5.68 2.29
CA ARG A 65 -6.26 -6.93 1.85
C ARG A 65 -7.76 -6.91 2.19
N SER A 66 -8.60 -7.19 1.20
CA SER A 66 -10.06 -7.19 1.36
C SER A 66 -10.55 -8.11 2.48
N GLY A 67 -9.91 -9.27 2.65
CA GLY A 67 -10.26 -10.21 3.71
C GLY A 67 -10.02 -9.68 5.12
N LEU A 68 -8.92 -8.96 5.35
CA LEU A 68 -8.64 -8.31 6.64
C LEU A 68 -9.56 -7.11 6.87
N ALA A 69 -9.83 -6.32 5.84
CA ALA A 69 -10.76 -5.20 5.92
C ALA A 69 -12.17 -5.68 6.29
N ALA A 70 -12.70 -6.66 5.56
CA ALA A 70 -14.08 -7.14 5.74
C ALA A 70 -14.30 -7.91 7.06
N LYS A 71 -13.32 -8.71 7.50
CA LYS A 71 -13.50 -9.63 8.64
C LYS A 71 -12.95 -9.08 9.96
N LYS A 72 -11.97 -8.20 9.90
CA LYS A 72 -11.21 -7.72 11.07
C LYS A 72 -11.17 -6.19 11.19
N ASN A 73 -11.70 -5.45 10.22
CA ASN A 73 -11.63 -3.99 10.16
C ASN A 73 -10.18 -3.46 10.19
N ILE A 74 -9.24 -4.20 9.59
CA ILE A 74 -7.84 -3.82 9.49
C ILE A 74 -7.60 -3.16 8.14
N THR A 75 -6.93 -2.02 8.15
CA THR A 75 -6.56 -1.28 6.93
C THR A 75 -5.08 -0.90 6.94
N VAL A 76 -4.57 -0.51 5.78
CA VAL A 76 -3.33 0.26 5.67
C VAL A 76 -3.69 1.72 5.88
N LEU A 77 -3.16 2.36 6.92
CA LEU A 77 -3.59 3.68 7.38
C LEU A 77 -3.47 4.76 6.30
N ASN A 78 -2.40 4.73 5.53
CA ASN A 78 -2.11 5.69 4.45
C ASN A 78 -2.49 5.16 3.06
N THR A 79 -3.42 4.22 2.97
CA THR A 79 -3.79 3.60 1.68
C THR A 79 -4.32 4.60 0.66
N PRO A 80 -3.88 4.53 -0.61
CA PRO A 80 -2.79 3.70 -1.11
C PRO A 80 -1.42 4.24 -0.69
N GLY A 81 -0.65 3.43 0.05
CA GLY A 81 0.72 3.79 0.41
C GLY A 81 1.61 3.84 -0.81
N THR A 82 2.45 4.85 -0.93
CA THR A 82 3.33 5.05 -2.09
C THR A 82 4.75 4.64 -1.74
N ILE A 83 5.34 3.77 -2.56
CA ILE A 83 6.78 3.48 -2.57
C ILE A 83 7.35 4.07 -3.86
N ASP A 84 8.20 5.06 -3.69
CA ASP A 84 8.87 5.75 -4.79
C ASP A 84 10.00 4.88 -5.39
N SER A 85 10.30 5.08 -6.66
CA SER A 85 11.31 4.31 -7.39
C SER A 85 12.72 4.45 -6.82
N ASP A 86 13.02 5.56 -6.15
CA ASP A 86 14.31 5.89 -5.53
C ASP A 86 14.38 5.59 -4.03
N TYR A 87 13.29 5.09 -3.43
CA TYR A 87 13.31 4.63 -2.04
C TYR A 87 14.10 3.35 -1.89
N ARG A 88 15.08 3.32 -0.98
CA ARG A 88 15.96 2.15 -0.73
C ARG A 88 15.79 1.55 0.66
N GLY A 89 14.94 2.13 1.48
CA GLY A 89 14.66 1.63 2.82
C GLY A 89 13.83 0.35 2.80
N GLU A 90 13.65 -0.22 3.98
CA GLU A 90 12.76 -1.36 4.18
C GLU A 90 11.30 -0.95 3.91
N ILE A 91 10.58 -1.79 3.17
CA ILE A 91 9.14 -1.65 3.01
C ILE A 91 8.48 -2.04 4.33
N LYS A 92 7.80 -1.09 4.95
CA LYS A 92 7.03 -1.28 6.17
C LYS A 92 5.58 -0.89 5.94
N ILE A 93 4.67 -1.62 6.54
CA ILE A 93 3.23 -1.45 6.36
C ILE A 93 2.66 -0.77 7.61
N ILE A 94 2.01 0.38 7.43
CA ILE A 94 1.31 1.07 8.52
C ILE A 94 -0.09 0.48 8.62
N LEU A 95 -0.26 -0.53 9.48
CA LEU A 95 -1.58 -1.12 9.74
C LEU A 95 -2.33 -0.34 10.80
N PHE A 96 -3.62 -0.18 10.62
CA PHE A 96 -4.53 0.42 11.58
C PHE A 96 -5.69 -0.52 11.90
N ASN A 97 -6.03 -0.61 13.18
CA ASN A 97 -7.12 -1.44 13.67
C ASN A 97 -8.36 -0.57 13.98
N HIS A 98 -9.35 -0.59 13.07
CA HIS A 98 -10.67 0.02 13.26
C HIS A 98 -11.65 -0.90 13.98
N GLY A 99 -11.23 -2.12 14.30
CA GLY A 99 -12.05 -3.11 15.00
C GLY A 99 -12.24 -2.77 16.47
N LYS A 100 -12.96 -3.65 17.17
CA LYS A 100 -13.24 -3.53 18.63
C LYS A 100 -12.37 -4.44 19.48
N GLU A 101 -11.61 -5.33 18.84
CA GLU A 101 -10.75 -6.33 19.51
C GLU A 101 -9.31 -6.13 19.09
N ASP A 102 -8.38 -6.58 19.93
CA ASP A 102 -6.95 -6.64 19.60
C ASP A 102 -6.73 -7.49 18.34
N PHE A 103 -5.87 -7.01 17.44
CA PHE A 103 -5.44 -7.75 16.27
C PHE A 103 -4.00 -8.23 16.45
N ILE A 104 -3.82 -9.56 16.43
CA ILE A 104 -2.49 -10.19 16.58
C ILE A 104 -1.96 -10.51 15.19
N ILE A 105 -0.70 -10.15 14.95
CA ILE A 105 0.06 -10.46 13.74
C ILE A 105 1.20 -11.38 14.13
N ASN A 106 1.27 -12.54 13.48
CA ASN A 106 2.36 -13.48 13.60
C ASN A 106 3.33 -13.33 12.41
N ASN A 107 4.54 -13.84 12.57
CA ASN A 107 5.50 -13.91 11.47
C ASN A 107 4.89 -14.63 10.26
N LYS A 108 5.11 -14.09 9.06
CA LYS A 108 4.57 -14.56 7.77
C LYS A 108 3.07 -14.37 7.56
N ASP A 109 2.36 -13.71 8.48
CA ASP A 109 0.98 -13.31 8.20
C ASP A 109 0.95 -12.34 7.02
N ARG A 110 0.00 -12.54 6.11
CA ARG A 110 -0.24 -11.67 4.95
C ARG A 110 -1.05 -10.46 5.40
N VAL A 111 -0.41 -9.30 5.45
CA VAL A 111 -0.95 -8.09 6.09
C VAL A 111 -1.38 -7.00 5.13
N ALA A 112 -0.86 -7.01 3.91
CA ALA A 112 -1.17 -6.05 2.86
C ALA A 112 -0.96 -6.69 1.48
N GLN A 113 -1.20 -5.93 0.43
CA GLN A 113 -0.80 -6.28 -0.94
C GLN A 113 -0.07 -5.12 -1.60
N MET A 114 0.84 -5.43 -2.50
CA MET A 114 1.54 -4.44 -3.31
C MET A 114 1.20 -4.58 -4.78
N ILE A 115 1.09 -3.45 -5.47
CA ILE A 115 0.78 -3.36 -6.89
C ILE A 115 1.79 -2.43 -7.54
N LEU A 116 2.42 -2.86 -8.65
CA LEU A 116 3.23 -1.99 -9.49
C LEU A 116 2.31 -1.23 -10.45
N THR A 117 2.39 0.10 -10.44
CA THR A 117 1.58 0.99 -11.29
C THR A 117 2.46 1.94 -12.08
N PRO A 118 2.07 2.32 -13.31
CA PRO A 118 2.78 3.36 -14.05
C PRO A 118 2.58 4.72 -13.40
N VAL A 119 3.58 5.59 -13.54
CA VAL A 119 3.56 6.97 -13.03
C VAL A 119 3.57 7.95 -14.19
N ILE A 120 2.67 8.91 -14.14
CA ILE A 120 2.66 10.07 -15.03
C ILE A 120 2.97 11.29 -14.17
N LYS A 121 4.08 11.96 -14.44
CA LYS A 121 4.46 13.19 -13.73
C LYS A 121 3.72 14.38 -14.33
N MET A 122 3.24 15.28 -13.45
CA MET A 122 2.61 16.53 -13.86
C MET A 122 3.68 17.61 -14.05
N GLU A 123 3.51 18.40 -15.10
CA GLU A 123 4.17 19.68 -15.30
C GLU A 123 3.11 20.76 -15.15
N PHE A 124 3.34 21.74 -14.27
CA PHE A 124 2.38 22.82 -14.03
C PHE A 124 2.68 24.01 -14.94
N GLU A 125 1.64 24.50 -15.63
CA GLU A 125 1.60 25.78 -16.28
C GLU A 125 0.68 26.70 -15.47
N GLU A 126 1.25 27.75 -14.88
CA GLU A 126 0.50 28.72 -14.10
C GLU A 126 -0.39 29.55 -15.02
N THR A 127 -1.66 29.69 -14.64
CA THR A 127 -2.64 30.49 -15.39
C THR A 127 -3.59 31.18 -14.42
N ASP A 128 -4.01 32.41 -14.79
CA ASP A 128 -5.04 33.14 -14.04
C ASP A 128 -6.45 32.62 -14.27
N ASN A 129 -6.68 31.90 -15.36
CA ASN A 129 -8.01 31.42 -15.74
C ASN A 129 -7.96 29.98 -16.26
N LEU A 130 -8.86 29.15 -15.74
CA LEU A 130 -9.09 27.80 -16.25
C LEU A 130 -10.24 27.81 -17.28
N PRO A 131 -10.22 26.90 -18.27
CA PRO A 131 -11.34 26.75 -19.22
C PRO A 131 -12.66 26.44 -18.51
N ASP A 132 -13.74 27.04 -18.97
CA ASP A 132 -15.09 26.79 -18.46
C ASP A 132 -15.54 25.36 -18.76
N THR A 133 -16.33 24.79 -17.84
CA THR A 133 -16.99 23.50 -18.01
C THR A 133 -18.46 23.57 -17.59
N LEU A 134 -19.30 22.64 -18.07
CA LEU A 134 -20.70 22.54 -17.62
C LEU A 134 -20.83 22.27 -16.11
N ARG A 135 -19.87 21.61 -15.51
CA ARG A 135 -19.83 21.36 -14.07
C ARG A 135 -19.43 22.60 -13.28
N GLY A 136 -18.53 23.43 -13.84
CA GLY A 136 -17.96 24.59 -13.16
C GLY A 136 -17.36 24.21 -11.80
N GLU A 137 -17.68 24.97 -10.76
CA GLU A 137 -17.20 24.76 -9.39
C GLU A 137 -18.00 23.72 -8.59
N GLY A 138 -18.99 23.08 -9.22
CA GLY A 138 -19.85 22.10 -8.55
C GLY A 138 -19.08 20.90 -8.01
N GLY A 139 -19.16 20.68 -6.70
CA GLY A 139 -18.51 19.56 -5.98
C GLY A 139 -19.25 19.27 -4.68
N PHE A 140 -18.67 18.41 -3.83
CA PHE A 140 -19.17 18.08 -2.48
C PHE A 140 -20.66 17.71 -2.43
N GLY A 141 -21.14 16.95 -3.44
CA GLY A 141 -22.55 16.53 -3.53
C GLY A 141 -23.47 17.55 -4.19
N SER A 142 -22.95 18.53 -4.95
CA SER A 142 -23.74 19.56 -5.66
C SER A 142 -24.75 18.98 -6.66
N THR A 143 -24.61 17.73 -7.09
CA THR A 143 -25.52 17.02 -8.00
C THR A 143 -26.69 16.33 -7.27
N GLY A 144 -26.79 16.50 -5.94
CA GLY A 144 -27.82 15.87 -5.11
C GLY A 144 -27.52 14.40 -4.75
N LYS A 145 -28.44 13.81 -4.01
CA LYS A 145 -28.42 12.36 -3.67
C LYS A 145 -29.09 11.57 -4.77
#